data_c2010e87ce8998c717d31b39cda8b59d
#
_entry.id   c2010e87ce8998c717d31b39cda8b59d
#
_cell.length_a   1.000
_cell.length_b   1.000
_cell.length_c   1.000
_cell.angle_alpha   90.00
_cell.angle_beta   90.00
_cell.angle_gamma   90.00
#
_symmetry.space_group_name_H-M   'P 1'
#
loop_
_entity.id
_entity.type
_entity.pdbx_description
1 polymer ?
#
loop_
_entity_poly.entity_id
_entity_poly.type
_entity_poly.pdbx_seq_one_letter_code
_entity_poly.pdbx_strand_id
1 'polypeptide(L)'
;KFQGKAYYFSKSKMELGNWGARMSEAQKKQMQNRLKDRLEKKYILNFNMQESTFLEEDKIDAISGATDSWGGYFSRGDLHKDIKENKLVQSQEFYGKRFLVKDKLVNIEWSLGTETKKIGNYTCYKAAAMVPKSELNWFDFSWNDLRQNSDETKNIEEPMIVIEAWYTPQIPVAQGPAEYWGLPGLILEVSAGNTTLLCSEIILNPKEKINITAPDKGENITKKGYTSNIRKKMVEMRNNRMGRRSR
;
A
#
# COMPACT_ATOMS: atom_id res chain seq x y z
N LYS A 1 9.81 27.71 -2.45
CA LYS A 1 10.03 26.42 -1.79
C LYS A 1 9.51 25.32 -2.71
N PHE A 2 10.34 24.37 -3.14
CA PHE A 2 9.94 23.31 -4.08
C PHE A 2 8.86 22.43 -3.47
N GLN A 3 7.78 22.18 -4.21
CA GLN A 3 6.68 21.31 -3.84
C GLN A 3 6.01 20.74 -5.10
N GLY A 4 5.34 19.61 -4.98
CA GLY A 4 4.66 18.99 -6.10
C GLY A 4 3.49 18.10 -5.66
N LYS A 5 2.63 17.84 -6.62
CA LYS A 5 1.51 16.90 -6.51
C LYS A 5 1.62 15.91 -7.67
N ALA A 6 1.55 14.62 -7.38
CA ALA A 6 1.54 13.57 -8.38
C ALA A 6 0.34 12.65 -8.15
N TYR A 7 -0.35 12.31 -9.24
CA TYR A 7 -1.50 11.42 -9.22
C TYR A 7 -1.06 10.03 -9.66
N TYR A 8 -1.46 9.02 -8.90
CA TYR A 8 -1.12 7.63 -9.18
C TYR A 8 -2.37 6.79 -9.37
N PHE A 9 -2.33 5.96 -10.39
CA PHE A 9 -3.29 4.90 -10.59
C PHE A 9 -2.71 3.59 -10.05
N SER A 10 -3.41 2.98 -9.12
CA SER A 10 -3.07 1.67 -8.55
C SER A 10 -3.87 0.59 -9.23
N LYS A 11 -3.21 -0.45 -9.69
CA LYS A 11 -3.85 -1.64 -10.24
C LYS A 11 -3.28 -2.89 -9.59
N SER A 12 -4.17 -3.67 -8.97
CA SER A 12 -3.83 -4.96 -8.38
C SER A 12 -4.38 -6.09 -9.24
N LYS A 13 -3.57 -7.13 -9.44
CA LYS A 13 -4.01 -8.37 -10.09
C LYS A 13 -4.55 -9.31 -9.02
N MET A 14 -5.72 -9.89 -9.26
CA MET A 14 -6.29 -10.87 -8.38
C MET A 14 -5.73 -12.26 -8.71
N GLU A 15 -5.13 -12.89 -7.70
CA GLU A 15 -4.74 -14.31 -7.79
C GLU A 15 -5.92 -15.17 -7.34
N LEU A 16 -6.49 -15.90 -8.28
CA LEU A 16 -7.62 -16.80 -8.02
C LEU A 16 -7.16 -18.19 -7.54
N GLY A 17 -5.86 -18.47 -7.57
CA GLY A 17 -5.28 -19.75 -7.17
C GLY A 17 -5.97 -20.94 -7.86
N ASN A 18 -5.98 -22.08 -7.18
CA ASN A 18 -6.63 -23.32 -7.69
C ASN A 18 -8.15 -23.17 -7.92
N TRP A 19 -8.78 -22.21 -7.25
CA TRP A 19 -10.20 -21.94 -7.44
C TRP A 19 -10.48 -21.29 -8.81
N GLY A 20 -9.61 -20.39 -9.24
CA GLY A 20 -9.69 -19.76 -10.56
C GLY A 20 -9.48 -20.73 -11.72
N ALA A 21 -8.75 -21.83 -11.52
CA ALA A 21 -8.57 -22.86 -12.54
C ALA A 21 -9.88 -23.56 -12.95
N ARG A 22 -10.88 -23.54 -12.06
CA ARG A 22 -12.21 -24.16 -12.29
C ARG A 22 -13.25 -23.17 -12.84
N MET A 23 -12.89 -21.90 -13.02
CA MET A 23 -13.80 -20.87 -13.51
C MET A 23 -13.66 -20.68 -15.01
N SER A 24 -14.80 -20.44 -15.69
CA SER A 24 -14.79 -19.99 -17.07
C SER A 24 -14.22 -18.57 -17.18
N GLU A 25 -13.73 -18.19 -18.36
CA GLU A 25 -13.23 -16.82 -18.61
C GLU A 25 -14.32 -15.76 -18.38
N ALA A 26 -15.58 -16.08 -18.70
CA ALA A 26 -16.72 -15.21 -18.43
C ALA A 26 -16.91 -14.97 -16.91
N GLN A 27 -16.81 -16.02 -16.10
CA GLN A 27 -16.91 -15.91 -14.63
C GLN A 27 -15.75 -15.12 -14.05
N LYS A 28 -14.51 -15.33 -14.54
CA LYS A 28 -13.34 -14.54 -14.13
C LYS A 28 -13.53 -13.06 -14.43
N LYS A 29 -13.98 -12.74 -15.66
CA LYS A 29 -14.26 -11.37 -16.09
C LYS A 29 -15.37 -10.70 -15.25
N GLN A 30 -16.45 -11.43 -14.98
CA GLN A 30 -17.53 -10.93 -14.11
C GLN A 30 -17.03 -10.63 -12.70
N MET A 31 -16.19 -11.50 -12.13
CA MET A 31 -15.60 -11.28 -10.82
C MET A 31 -14.63 -10.08 -10.81
N GLN A 32 -13.76 -9.96 -11.82
CA GLN A 32 -12.88 -8.81 -11.96
C GLN A 32 -13.67 -7.50 -12.02
N ASN A 33 -14.78 -7.47 -12.78
CA ASN A 33 -15.64 -6.30 -12.86
C ASN A 33 -16.30 -5.95 -11.52
N ARG A 34 -16.73 -6.95 -10.74
CA ARG A 34 -17.29 -6.73 -9.40
C ARG A 34 -16.28 -6.21 -8.39
N LEU A 35 -15.01 -6.55 -8.58
CA LEU A 35 -13.91 -6.15 -7.68
C LEU A 35 -13.10 -4.98 -8.23
N LYS A 36 -13.52 -4.39 -9.35
CA LYS A 36 -12.78 -3.33 -10.04
C LYS A 36 -12.42 -2.20 -9.07
N ASP A 37 -13.39 -1.68 -8.32
CA ASP A 37 -13.20 -0.56 -7.39
C ASP A 37 -12.26 -0.91 -6.20
N ARG A 38 -12.03 -2.20 -5.95
CA ARG A 38 -11.05 -2.68 -4.96
C ARG A 38 -9.67 -2.88 -5.56
N LEU A 39 -9.61 -3.27 -6.84
CA LEU A 39 -8.38 -3.60 -7.55
C LEU A 39 -7.76 -2.38 -8.24
N GLU A 40 -8.57 -1.37 -8.53
CA GLU A 40 -8.15 -0.14 -9.20
C GLU A 40 -8.49 1.05 -8.30
N LYS A 41 -7.48 1.80 -7.90
CA LYS A 41 -7.61 2.96 -7.03
C LYS A 41 -6.77 4.12 -7.51
N LYS A 42 -7.19 5.32 -7.18
CA LYS A 42 -6.44 6.54 -7.45
C LYS A 42 -5.89 7.13 -6.16
N TYR A 43 -4.67 7.60 -6.22
CA TYR A 43 -3.98 8.21 -5.08
C TYR A 43 -3.32 9.51 -5.48
N ILE A 44 -3.15 10.38 -4.50
CA ILE A 44 -2.45 11.65 -4.62
C ILE A 44 -1.22 11.60 -3.72
N LEU A 45 -0.05 11.84 -4.29
CA LEU A 45 1.19 12.12 -3.57
C LEU A 45 1.41 13.63 -3.55
N ASN A 46 1.26 14.25 -2.39
CA ASN A 46 1.72 15.62 -2.17
C ASN A 46 3.12 15.55 -1.58
N PHE A 47 4.07 16.31 -2.13
CA PHE A 47 5.46 16.19 -1.70
C PHE A 47 6.24 17.49 -1.73
N ASN A 48 7.25 17.55 -0.91
CA ASN A 48 8.36 18.50 -0.97
C ASN A 48 9.70 17.72 -0.89
N MET A 49 10.79 18.41 -0.65
CA MET A 49 12.12 17.78 -0.58
C MET A 49 12.28 16.80 0.59
N GLN A 50 11.50 16.97 1.67
CA GLN A 50 11.67 16.23 2.93
C GLN A 50 10.45 15.37 3.28
N GLU A 51 9.25 15.87 3.00
CA GLU A 51 8.01 15.26 3.46
C GLU A 51 7.09 14.96 2.29
N SER A 52 6.23 13.97 2.48
CA SER A 52 5.14 13.68 1.55
C SER A 52 3.92 13.12 2.29
N THR A 53 2.74 13.33 1.68
CA THR A 53 1.51 12.63 2.03
C THR A 53 1.03 11.83 0.85
N PHE A 54 0.54 10.62 1.10
CA PHE A 54 -0.05 9.74 0.09
C PHE A 54 -1.47 9.37 0.51
N LEU A 55 -2.45 9.84 -0.25
CA LEU A 55 -3.87 9.83 0.09
C LEU A 55 -4.66 9.19 -1.05
N GLU A 56 -5.71 8.42 -0.73
CA GLU A 56 -6.67 7.96 -1.74
C GLU A 56 -7.51 9.17 -2.22
N GLU A 57 -7.63 9.36 -3.56
CA GLU A 57 -8.25 10.54 -4.16
C GLU A 57 -9.75 10.63 -3.86
N ASP A 58 -10.45 9.52 -4.05
CA ASP A 58 -11.90 9.44 -3.85
C ASP A 58 -12.23 8.41 -2.77
N LYS A 59 -12.12 8.81 -1.51
CA LYS A 59 -12.85 8.10 -0.45
C LYS A 59 -14.33 8.49 -0.54
N ILE A 60 -15.01 7.99 -1.56
CA ILE A 60 -16.47 8.01 -1.53
C ILE A 60 -16.83 7.06 -0.39
N ASP A 61 -17.20 7.62 0.76
CA ASP A 61 -17.92 6.87 1.76
C ASP A 61 -19.11 6.23 1.04
N ALA A 62 -19.01 4.93 0.78
CA ALA A 62 -19.98 4.23 -0.02
C ALA A 62 -21.30 4.25 0.75
N ILE A 63 -22.15 5.23 0.43
CA ILE A 63 -23.52 5.36 0.90
C ILE A 63 -24.39 4.21 0.36
N SER A 64 -23.90 3.45 -0.63
CA SER A 64 -24.57 2.25 -1.12
C SER A 64 -24.13 1.04 -0.30
N GLY A 65 -25.06 0.43 0.46
CA GLY A 65 -24.87 -0.74 1.32
C GLY A 65 -24.37 -2.04 0.64
N ALA A 66 -23.61 -1.93 -0.42
CA ALA A 66 -22.85 -2.97 -1.10
C ALA A 66 -21.36 -2.95 -0.73
N THR A 67 -20.97 -2.25 0.32
CA THR A 67 -19.61 -2.33 0.84
C THR A 67 -19.42 -3.71 1.45
N ASP A 68 -18.65 -4.49 0.75
CA ASP A 68 -17.95 -5.62 1.32
C ASP A 68 -17.13 -5.07 2.50
N SER A 69 -17.74 -5.09 3.68
CA SER A 69 -17.20 -4.49 4.91
C SER A 69 -15.81 -5.02 5.29
N TRP A 70 -15.39 -6.11 4.67
CA TRP A 70 -14.09 -6.72 4.84
C TRP A 70 -12.97 -6.01 4.06
N GLY A 71 -13.25 -5.51 2.87
CA GLY A 71 -12.23 -4.88 2.01
C GLY A 71 -11.75 -3.54 2.53
N GLY A 72 -12.61 -2.78 3.20
CA GLY A 72 -12.26 -1.49 3.78
C GLY A 72 -11.27 -1.58 4.94
N TYR A 73 -11.28 -2.69 5.70
CA TYR A 73 -10.42 -2.86 6.86
C TYR A 73 -8.95 -3.15 6.52
N PHE A 74 -8.69 -3.61 5.31
CA PHE A 74 -7.36 -3.96 4.82
C PHE A 74 -6.89 -3.01 3.70
N SER A 75 -7.56 -1.87 3.54
CA SER A 75 -7.10 -0.81 2.65
C SER A 75 -6.05 0.05 3.33
N ARG A 76 -5.18 0.62 2.50
CA ARG A 76 -4.19 1.60 2.96
C ARG A 76 -4.90 2.86 3.46
N GLY A 77 -4.56 3.31 4.65
CA GLY A 77 -4.96 4.62 5.17
C GLY A 77 -4.06 5.76 4.68
N ASP A 78 -4.37 6.98 5.12
CA ASP A 78 -3.59 8.16 4.78
C ASP A 78 -2.19 8.04 5.37
N LEU A 79 -1.18 8.17 4.51
CA LEU A 79 0.23 7.98 4.85
C LEU A 79 0.98 9.31 4.78
N HIS A 80 1.79 9.60 5.79
CA HIS A 80 2.78 10.66 5.81
C HIS A 80 4.19 10.08 5.97
N LYS A 81 5.13 10.59 5.19
CA LYS A 81 6.56 10.26 5.28
C LYS A 81 7.36 11.53 5.55
N ASP A 82 8.29 11.45 6.49
CA ASP A 82 9.35 12.43 6.71
C ASP A 82 10.69 11.74 6.52
N ILE A 83 11.34 12.03 5.39
CA ILE A 83 12.62 11.41 5.02
C ILE A 83 13.74 11.88 5.94
N LYS A 84 13.72 13.15 6.34
CA LYS A 84 14.75 13.74 7.18
C LYS A 84 14.75 13.14 8.58
N GLU A 85 13.56 12.98 9.15
CA GLU A 85 13.38 12.43 10.50
C GLU A 85 13.27 10.89 10.50
N ASN A 86 13.29 10.25 9.32
CA ASN A 86 13.09 8.81 9.15
C ASN A 86 11.80 8.33 9.85
N LYS A 87 10.69 9.05 9.59
CA LYS A 87 9.39 8.80 10.23
C LYS A 87 8.31 8.48 9.23
N LEU A 88 7.51 7.50 9.58
CA LEU A 88 6.26 7.14 8.92
C LEU A 88 5.12 7.31 9.89
N VAL A 89 4.05 7.98 9.44
CA VAL A 89 2.78 8.10 10.19
C VAL A 89 1.66 7.71 9.25
N GLN A 90 0.87 6.69 9.61
CA GLN A 90 -0.25 6.23 8.80
C GLN A 90 -1.50 6.11 9.64
N SER A 91 -2.60 6.73 9.18
CA SER A 91 -3.91 6.47 9.77
C SER A 91 -4.41 5.12 9.28
N GLN A 92 -4.99 4.33 10.19
CA GLN A 92 -5.58 3.04 9.82
C GLN A 92 -6.86 2.82 10.62
N GLU A 93 -7.87 2.24 9.98
CA GLU A 93 -9.10 1.89 10.66
C GLU A 93 -9.33 0.38 10.62
N PHE A 94 -9.73 -0.18 11.75
CA PHE A 94 -10.07 -1.58 11.85
C PHE A 94 -11.28 -1.76 12.79
N TYR A 95 -12.40 -2.21 12.25
CA TYR A 95 -13.68 -2.39 12.96
C TYR A 95 -14.11 -1.16 13.76
N GLY A 96 -14.10 0.02 13.14
CA GLY A 96 -14.52 1.29 13.75
C GLY A 96 -13.51 1.87 14.75
N LYS A 97 -12.41 1.18 15.02
CA LYS A 97 -11.32 1.70 15.84
C LYS A 97 -10.24 2.32 14.96
N ARG A 98 -9.91 3.58 15.23
CA ARG A 98 -8.87 4.31 14.52
C ARG A 98 -7.53 4.16 15.22
N PHE A 99 -6.52 3.82 14.43
CA PHE A 99 -5.14 3.72 14.86
C PHE A 99 -4.28 4.75 14.13
N LEU A 100 -3.28 5.25 14.82
CA LEU A 100 -2.24 6.08 14.27
C LEU A 100 -0.94 5.29 14.34
N VAL A 101 -0.58 4.66 13.24
CA VAL A 101 0.62 3.83 13.15
C VAL A 101 1.82 4.74 12.96
N LYS A 102 2.73 4.72 13.93
CA LYS A 102 3.98 5.49 13.94
C LYS A 102 5.14 4.52 13.93
N ASP A 103 5.98 4.64 12.92
CA ASP A 103 7.15 3.77 12.76
C ASP A 103 8.26 4.47 11.96
N LYS A 104 9.36 3.78 11.71
CA LYS A 104 10.39 4.22 10.78
C LYS A 104 9.97 3.97 9.35
N LEU A 105 10.56 4.70 8.42
CA LEU A 105 10.44 4.40 6.99
C LEU A 105 11.03 3.02 6.71
N VAL A 106 10.47 2.34 5.71
CA VAL A 106 11.00 1.07 5.23
C VAL A 106 12.41 1.30 4.69
N ASN A 107 13.37 0.50 5.14
CA ASN A 107 14.70 0.51 4.54
C ASN A 107 14.67 -0.25 3.23
N ILE A 108 14.90 0.45 2.12
CA ILE A 108 14.89 -0.13 0.77
C ILE A 108 16.28 0.00 0.17
N GLU A 109 16.96 -1.12 0.01
CA GLU A 109 18.27 -1.17 -0.63
C GLU A 109 18.10 -1.31 -2.14
N TRP A 110 18.15 -0.18 -2.84
CA TRP A 110 17.94 -0.12 -4.28
C TRP A 110 19.18 -0.53 -5.08
N SER A 111 19.00 -1.48 -5.99
CA SER A 111 19.95 -1.79 -7.07
C SER A 111 19.54 -0.98 -8.30
N LEU A 112 20.40 -0.04 -8.70
CA LEU A 112 20.15 0.83 -9.85
C LEU A 112 20.47 0.09 -11.15
N GLY A 113 19.51 0.07 -12.07
CA GLY A 113 19.67 -0.51 -13.41
C GLY A 113 20.04 0.53 -14.46
N THR A 114 20.41 0.04 -15.64
CA THR A 114 20.74 0.87 -16.82
C THR A 114 19.58 1.00 -17.80
N GLU A 115 18.51 0.24 -17.59
CA GLU A 115 17.33 0.30 -18.44
C GLU A 115 16.62 1.65 -18.30
N THR A 116 16.13 2.16 -19.42
CA THR A 116 15.39 3.42 -19.47
C THR A 116 14.06 3.25 -20.20
N LYS A 117 13.05 3.99 -19.78
CA LYS A 117 11.79 4.15 -20.52
C LYS A 117 11.23 5.56 -20.33
N LYS A 118 10.30 5.95 -21.20
CA LYS A 118 9.54 7.19 -21.02
C LYS A 118 8.23 6.93 -20.31
N ILE A 119 7.93 7.75 -19.29
CA ILE A 119 6.61 7.83 -18.67
C ILE A 119 6.13 9.27 -18.84
N GLY A 120 5.13 9.48 -19.70
CA GLY A 120 4.78 10.82 -20.14
C GLY A 120 5.97 11.52 -20.81
N ASN A 121 6.32 12.71 -20.31
CA ASN A 121 7.46 13.51 -20.81
C ASN A 121 8.77 13.24 -20.08
N TYR A 122 8.78 12.31 -19.10
CA TYR A 122 9.95 12.05 -18.26
C TYR A 122 10.71 10.82 -18.73
N THR A 123 12.04 10.93 -18.78
CA THR A 123 12.91 9.76 -18.93
C THR A 123 13.13 9.13 -17.56
N CYS A 124 12.77 7.87 -17.45
CA CYS A 124 12.86 7.11 -16.20
C CYS A 124 13.89 6.02 -16.28
N TYR A 125 14.54 5.76 -15.16
CA TYR A 125 15.54 4.70 -14.97
C TYR A 125 14.97 3.62 -14.07
N LYS A 126 15.35 2.39 -14.35
CA LYS A 126 14.91 1.23 -13.57
C LYS A 126 15.72 1.09 -12.28
N ALA A 127 15.07 0.73 -11.21
CA ALA A 127 15.70 0.25 -9.98
C ALA A 127 14.93 -0.96 -9.46
N ALA A 128 15.62 -1.87 -8.78
CA ALA A 128 15.02 -3.03 -8.15
C ALA A 128 15.47 -3.15 -6.70
N ALA A 129 14.62 -3.74 -5.87
CA ALA A 129 14.94 -4.03 -4.48
C ALA A 129 14.19 -5.28 -4.02
N MET A 130 14.61 -5.83 -2.88
CA MET A 130 13.89 -6.88 -2.17
C MET A 130 13.66 -6.43 -0.73
N VAL A 131 12.41 -6.54 -0.26
CA VAL A 131 12.07 -6.22 1.14
C VAL A 131 11.17 -7.31 1.73
N PRO A 132 11.19 -7.48 3.06
CA PRO A 132 10.25 -8.38 3.73
C PRO A 132 8.80 -7.98 3.46
N LYS A 133 7.94 -8.99 3.22
CA LYS A 133 6.51 -8.77 2.97
C LYS A 133 5.84 -8.01 4.12
N SER A 134 6.24 -8.26 5.34
CA SER A 134 5.72 -7.60 6.54
C SER A 134 5.97 -6.10 6.58
N GLU A 135 6.99 -5.59 5.89
CA GLU A 135 7.30 -4.16 5.85
C GLU A 135 6.39 -3.36 4.90
N LEU A 136 5.89 -4.00 3.84
CA LEU A 136 5.03 -3.36 2.84
C LEU A 136 3.53 -3.61 3.09
N ASN A 137 3.17 -4.84 3.44
CA ASN A 137 1.78 -5.29 3.57
C ASN A 137 1.38 -5.54 5.03
N TRP A 138 1.98 -4.82 5.97
CA TRP A 138 1.73 -4.98 7.41
C TRP A 138 0.28 -4.70 7.84
N PHE A 139 -0.47 -3.93 7.05
CA PHE A 139 -1.88 -3.62 7.27
C PHE A 139 -2.83 -4.63 6.61
N ASP A 140 -2.31 -5.52 5.74
CA ASP A 140 -3.11 -6.53 5.06
C ASP A 140 -3.19 -7.82 5.89
N PHE A 141 -4.27 -8.55 5.73
CA PHE A 141 -4.53 -9.78 6.46
C PHE A 141 -4.94 -10.90 5.51
N SER A 142 -4.25 -12.03 5.61
CA SER A 142 -4.60 -13.26 4.90
C SER A 142 -4.99 -14.37 5.88
N TRP A 143 -6.10 -15.05 5.59
CA TRP A 143 -6.48 -16.27 6.32
C TRP A 143 -5.44 -17.39 6.22
N ASN A 144 -4.66 -17.41 5.15
CA ASN A 144 -3.56 -18.38 5.00
C ASN A 144 -2.45 -18.10 6.01
N ASP A 145 -2.18 -16.84 6.33
CA ASP A 145 -1.17 -16.46 7.32
C ASP A 145 -1.53 -16.96 8.73
N LEU A 146 -2.84 -17.06 9.05
CA LEU A 146 -3.28 -17.69 10.30
C LEU A 146 -3.09 -19.19 10.35
N ARG A 147 -3.15 -19.90 9.19
CA ARG A 147 -2.98 -21.34 9.13
C ARG A 147 -1.52 -21.76 9.23
N GLN A 148 -0.64 -20.97 8.61
CA GLN A 148 0.81 -21.26 8.59
C GLN A 148 1.49 -21.06 9.95
N ASN A 149 0.97 -20.16 10.78
CA ASN A 149 1.55 -19.84 12.10
C ASN A 149 0.96 -20.67 13.25
N SER A 150 0.15 -21.70 12.99
CA SER A 150 -0.27 -22.66 14.01
C SER A 150 0.83 -23.67 14.39
N ASP A 151 1.86 -23.82 13.56
CA ASP A 151 3.05 -24.60 13.84
C ASP A 151 4.22 -23.69 14.24
N GLU A 152 4.32 -23.35 15.52
CA GLU A 152 5.35 -22.47 16.11
C GLU A 152 6.80 -23.00 16.00
N THR A 153 7.02 -24.13 15.31
CA THR A 153 8.32 -24.82 15.29
C THR A 153 9.06 -24.75 13.95
N LYS A 154 8.54 -24.07 12.95
CA LYS A 154 9.27 -23.90 11.69
C LYS A 154 9.88 -22.51 11.62
N ASN A 155 11.21 -22.42 11.57
CA ASN A 155 11.96 -21.28 11.06
C ASN A 155 11.55 -21.07 9.58
N ILE A 156 10.39 -20.45 9.36
CA ILE A 156 9.96 -20.05 8.02
C ILE A 156 10.67 -18.73 7.75
N GLU A 157 11.61 -18.72 6.83
CA GLU A 157 12.20 -17.49 6.31
C GLU A 157 11.06 -16.54 5.90
N GLU A 158 11.15 -15.31 6.34
CA GLU A 158 10.14 -14.30 6.03
C GLU A 158 10.06 -14.11 4.51
N PRO A 159 8.87 -14.20 3.89
CA PRO A 159 8.74 -14.06 2.46
C PRO A 159 9.16 -12.66 2.00
N MET A 160 10.08 -12.61 1.04
CA MET A 160 10.57 -11.38 0.43
C MET A 160 9.70 -11.00 -0.76
N ILE A 161 9.48 -9.70 -0.95
CA ILE A 161 8.84 -9.14 -2.13
C ILE A 161 9.89 -8.44 -2.98
N VAL A 162 9.91 -8.80 -4.27
CA VAL A 162 10.68 -8.09 -5.28
C VAL A 162 9.92 -6.81 -5.66
N ILE A 163 10.61 -5.69 -5.60
CA ILE A 163 10.12 -4.38 -6.02
C ILE A 163 10.85 -3.98 -7.29
N GLU A 164 10.12 -3.54 -8.29
CA GLU A 164 10.66 -2.90 -9.48
C GLU A 164 10.12 -1.47 -9.54
N ALA A 165 10.99 -0.49 -9.63
CA ALA A 165 10.64 0.93 -9.67
C ALA A 165 11.26 1.64 -10.88
N TRP A 166 10.54 2.63 -11.38
CA TRP A 166 10.99 3.54 -12.43
C TRP A 166 10.94 4.96 -11.89
N TYR A 167 12.09 5.61 -11.81
CA TYR A 167 12.23 6.94 -11.24
C TYR A 167 12.84 7.91 -12.24
N THR A 168 12.55 9.20 -12.08
CA THR A 168 13.09 10.24 -12.94
C THR A 168 13.97 11.23 -12.17
N PRO A 169 15.27 11.36 -12.52
CA PRO A 169 16.14 12.39 -11.94
C PRO A 169 15.76 13.82 -12.36
N GLN A 170 14.90 13.98 -13.37
CA GLN A 170 14.39 15.30 -13.78
C GLN A 170 13.58 15.99 -12.68
N ILE A 171 13.08 15.20 -11.72
CA ILE A 171 12.43 15.69 -10.49
C ILE A 171 13.28 15.17 -9.32
N PRO A 172 14.29 15.92 -8.86
CA PRO A 172 15.33 15.42 -7.95
C PRO A 172 14.85 15.40 -6.49
N VAL A 173 13.82 14.60 -6.20
CA VAL A 173 13.30 14.35 -4.85
C VAL A 173 13.31 12.86 -4.57
N ALA A 174 13.73 12.45 -3.38
CA ALA A 174 13.76 11.05 -2.98
C ALA A 174 12.38 10.53 -2.55
N GLN A 175 11.31 11.04 -3.17
CA GLN A 175 9.94 10.70 -2.86
C GLN A 175 9.35 9.68 -3.86
N GLY A 176 8.31 8.97 -3.42
CA GLY A 176 7.56 8.05 -4.25
C GLY A 176 6.20 7.72 -3.63
N PRO A 177 5.33 6.99 -4.36
CA PRO A 177 4.02 6.58 -3.87
C PRO A 177 4.17 5.59 -2.70
N ALA A 178 3.16 5.53 -1.85
CA ALA A 178 3.11 4.60 -0.73
C ALA A 178 4.38 4.63 0.15
N GLU A 179 4.89 3.48 0.56
CA GLU A 179 6.11 3.33 1.36
C GLU A 179 7.41 3.51 0.56
N TYR A 180 7.32 3.64 -0.78
CA TYR A 180 8.49 3.68 -1.64
C TYR A 180 9.15 5.05 -1.62
N TRP A 181 10.48 5.07 -1.47
CA TRP A 181 11.30 6.28 -1.38
C TRP A 181 12.79 5.96 -1.56
N GLY A 182 13.63 6.97 -1.57
CA GLY A 182 15.10 6.81 -1.47
C GLY A 182 15.85 6.72 -2.79
N LEU A 183 15.15 6.75 -3.95
CA LEU A 183 15.79 6.85 -5.26
C LEU A 183 16.20 8.31 -5.56
N PRO A 184 17.23 8.54 -6.39
CA PRO A 184 17.71 9.88 -6.73
C PRO A 184 16.79 10.57 -7.75
N GLY A 185 15.49 10.58 -7.50
CA GLY A 185 14.44 11.15 -8.33
C GLY A 185 13.07 10.62 -7.95
N LEU A 186 12.01 11.34 -8.38
CA LEU A 186 10.64 10.94 -8.11
C LEU A 186 10.33 9.58 -8.76
N ILE A 187 9.77 8.66 -7.98
CA ILE A 187 9.34 7.35 -8.47
C ILE A 187 8.01 7.53 -9.21
N LEU A 188 8.00 7.28 -10.52
CA LEU A 188 6.79 7.42 -11.35
C LEU A 188 6.04 6.11 -11.52
N GLU A 189 6.71 4.97 -11.41
CA GLU A 189 6.05 3.67 -11.44
C GLU A 189 6.75 2.75 -10.45
N VAL A 190 5.97 1.95 -9.75
CA VAL A 190 6.49 0.89 -8.90
C VAL A 190 5.57 -0.31 -8.96
N SER A 191 6.16 -1.48 -9.09
CA SER A 191 5.49 -2.77 -9.05
C SER A 191 6.06 -3.61 -7.91
N ALA A 192 5.19 -4.14 -7.07
CA ALA A 192 5.56 -5.02 -5.98
C ALA A 192 4.48 -6.10 -5.82
N GLY A 193 4.88 -7.37 -5.93
CA GLY A 193 3.93 -8.48 -5.96
C GLY A 193 2.90 -8.30 -7.09
N ASN A 194 1.64 -8.24 -6.73
CA ASN A 194 0.53 -8.16 -7.68
C ASN A 194 0.04 -6.72 -7.93
N THR A 195 0.66 -5.72 -7.32
CA THR A 195 0.21 -4.32 -7.39
C THR A 195 1.21 -3.46 -8.15
N THR A 196 0.71 -2.67 -9.07
CA THR A 196 1.45 -1.63 -9.78
C THR A 196 0.82 -0.27 -9.49
N LEU A 197 1.65 0.69 -9.13
CA LEU A 197 1.32 2.10 -8.99
C LEU A 197 1.99 2.86 -10.13
N LEU A 198 1.19 3.54 -10.97
CA LEU A 198 1.68 4.30 -12.12
C LEU A 198 1.27 5.76 -12.00
N CYS A 199 2.21 6.66 -12.11
CA CYS A 199 1.96 8.10 -12.14
C CYS A 199 1.28 8.50 -13.46
N SER A 200 0.15 9.18 -13.36
CA SER A 200 -0.64 9.65 -14.51
C SER A 200 -0.50 11.15 -14.74
N GLU A 201 -0.24 11.93 -13.70
CA GLU A 201 -0.13 13.39 -13.78
C GLU A 201 0.82 13.92 -12.72
N ILE A 202 1.56 14.99 -13.05
CA ILE A 202 2.46 15.67 -12.11
C ILE A 202 2.27 17.18 -12.25
N ILE A 203 2.06 17.85 -11.12
CA ILE A 203 1.97 19.30 -11.01
C ILE A 203 3.11 19.77 -10.10
N LEU A 204 4.09 20.48 -10.67
CA LEU A 204 5.21 21.04 -9.92
C LEU A 204 4.96 22.51 -9.59
N ASN A 205 5.30 22.90 -8.37
CA ASN A 205 5.22 24.27 -7.87
C ASN A 205 3.87 24.94 -8.17
N PRO A 206 2.71 24.33 -7.82
CA PRO A 206 1.42 24.99 -8.01
C PRO A 206 1.38 26.31 -7.26
N LYS A 207 0.53 27.24 -7.73
CA LYS A 207 0.36 28.56 -7.10
C LYS A 207 -0.12 28.44 -5.65
N GLU A 208 -0.97 27.47 -5.41
CA GLU A 208 -1.49 27.19 -4.06
C GLU A 208 -0.48 26.36 -3.27
N LYS A 209 -0.35 26.69 -1.98
CA LYS A 209 0.47 25.90 -1.07
C LYS A 209 -0.13 24.51 -0.87
N ILE A 210 0.64 23.50 -1.17
CA ILE A 210 0.23 22.11 -0.91
C ILE A 210 0.27 21.84 0.60
N ASN A 211 -0.80 21.27 1.14
CA ASN A 211 -0.83 20.80 2.52
C ASN A 211 -0.15 19.41 2.62
N ILE A 212 0.93 19.35 3.39
CA ILE A 212 1.65 18.09 3.69
C ILE A 212 1.65 17.97 5.22
N THR A 213 0.57 17.41 5.75
CA THR A 213 0.36 17.29 7.20
C THR A 213 0.15 15.83 7.56
N ALA A 214 0.86 15.36 8.58
CA ALA A 214 0.67 14.01 9.10
C ALA A 214 -0.73 13.84 9.69
N PRO A 215 -1.36 12.66 9.54
CA PRO A 215 -2.59 12.35 10.27
C PRO A 215 -2.32 12.37 11.77
N ASP A 216 -3.31 12.81 12.55
CA ASP A 216 -3.20 13.04 14.00
C ASP A 216 -4.25 12.29 14.84
N LYS A 217 -5.22 11.63 14.19
CA LYS A 217 -6.36 10.99 14.86
C LYS A 217 -6.21 9.48 14.95
N GLY A 218 -6.25 8.94 16.16
CA GLY A 218 -6.23 7.51 16.43
C GLY A 218 -5.35 7.13 17.61
N GLU A 219 -5.41 5.87 18.01
CA GLU A 219 -4.55 5.31 19.04
C GLU A 219 -3.16 5.06 18.47
N ASN A 220 -2.12 5.57 19.15
CA ASN A 220 -0.74 5.38 18.72
C ASN A 220 -0.33 3.90 18.83
N ILE A 221 0.21 3.35 17.77
CA ILE A 221 0.66 1.97 17.70
C ILE A 221 1.82 1.84 16.69
N THR A 222 2.65 0.80 16.82
CA THR A 222 3.65 0.44 15.81
C THR A 222 3.05 -0.49 14.74
N LYS A 223 3.72 -0.66 13.60
CA LYS A 223 3.33 -1.65 12.57
C LYS A 223 3.13 -3.04 13.18
N LYS A 224 4.12 -3.52 13.95
CA LYS A 224 4.06 -4.83 14.63
C LYS A 224 2.87 -4.92 15.58
N GLY A 225 2.64 -3.87 16.37
CA GLY A 225 1.51 -3.81 17.30
C GLY A 225 0.16 -3.88 16.57
N TYR A 226 0.02 -3.14 15.47
CA TYR A 226 -1.18 -3.15 14.65
C TYR A 226 -1.44 -4.54 14.05
N THR A 227 -0.43 -5.16 13.42
CA THR A 227 -0.53 -6.52 12.86
C THR A 227 -0.92 -7.55 13.92
N SER A 228 -0.34 -7.46 15.13
CA SER A 228 -0.68 -8.34 16.26
C SER A 228 -2.14 -8.17 16.69
N ASN A 229 -2.64 -6.92 16.77
CA ASN A 229 -4.03 -6.63 17.13
C ASN A 229 -5.02 -7.18 16.10
N ILE A 230 -4.73 -7.00 14.80
CA ILE A 230 -5.56 -7.59 13.73
C ILE A 230 -5.61 -9.12 13.89
N ARG A 231 -4.45 -9.75 14.03
CA ARG A 231 -4.36 -11.22 14.15
C ARG A 231 -5.18 -11.73 15.34
N LYS A 232 -5.04 -11.13 16.52
CA LYS A 232 -5.84 -11.47 17.70
C LYS A 232 -7.34 -11.39 17.39
N LYS A 233 -7.78 -10.26 16.83
CA LYS A 233 -9.19 -10.03 16.54
C LYS A 233 -9.76 -11.02 15.54
N MET A 234 -8.99 -11.35 14.50
CA MET A 234 -9.40 -12.32 13.49
C MET A 234 -9.50 -13.74 14.05
N VAL A 235 -8.57 -14.14 14.94
CA VAL A 235 -8.63 -15.42 15.66
C VAL A 235 -9.88 -15.49 16.54
N GLU A 236 -10.16 -14.46 17.32
CA GLU A 236 -11.37 -14.37 18.16
C GLU A 236 -12.65 -14.53 17.31
N MET A 237 -12.74 -13.81 16.18
CA MET A 237 -13.88 -13.90 15.27
C MET A 237 -14.06 -15.31 14.71
N ARG A 238 -12.97 -15.98 14.32
CA ARG A 238 -13.00 -17.37 13.86
C ARG A 238 -13.54 -18.30 14.95
N ASN A 239 -13.04 -18.17 16.17
CA ASN A 239 -13.42 -19.03 17.28
C ASN A 239 -14.89 -18.81 17.67
N ASN A 240 -15.37 -17.58 17.72
CA ASN A 240 -16.76 -17.24 17.99
C ASN A 240 -17.72 -17.80 16.91
N ARG A 241 -17.27 -17.87 15.66
CA ARG A 241 -18.06 -18.45 14.57
C ARG A 241 -18.14 -19.97 14.64
N MET A 242 -17.08 -20.63 15.08
CA MET A 242 -17.09 -22.10 15.30
C MET A 242 -17.94 -22.49 16.50
N GLY A 243 -17.87 -21.74 17.62
CA GLY A 243 -18.68 -21.99 18.80
C GLY A 243 -20.20 -21.81 18.60
N ARG A 244 -20.64 -21.05 17.59
CA ARG A 244 -22.06 -20.91 17.21
C ARG A 244 -22.55 -22.05 16.31
N ARG A 245 -21.68 -22.81 15.67
CA ARG A 245 -22.07 -23.96 14.82
C ARG A 245 -22.16 -25.27 15.60
N SER A 246 -21.66 -25.30 16.82
CA SER A 246 -21.69 -26.49 17.72
C SER A 246 -22.82 -26.40 18.76
N ARG A 247 -23.73 -25.48 18.63
CA ARG A 247 -25.04 -25.41 19.34
C ARG A 247 -26.16 -25.47 18.30
#